data_a6f7d74bb0c45b6ad6b71cf4ee76b978
#
_entry.id   a6f7d74bb0c45b6ad6b71cf4ee76b978
#
_cell.length_a   1.000
_cell.length_b   1.000
_cell.length_c   1.000
_cell.angle_alpha   90.00
_cell.angle_beta   90.00
_cell.angle_gamma   90.00
#
_symmetry.space_group_name_H-M   'P 1'
#
loop_
_entity.id
_entity.type
_entity.pdbx_description
1 polymer ?
#
loop_
_entity_poly.entity_id
_entity_poly.type
_entity_poly.pdbx_seq_one_letter_code
_entity_poly.pdbx_strand_id
1 'polypeptide(L)'
;SSVYTMTSLPGTPALTNIIPTQYLGTTMTAAPVLGIICSVAMFVLCYLYLVKAEKKAVRLGEVWSYPEGADPSKYEAADRSTLPSAGKAFIPIIVLLLIIIVGGFWVKDSSMLTVVAMLVGSVLCYVLNVSHFKGKNMRTLLGNGLGGGISAIGGLAAVVAFGTIVQNTAAYQ
;
A
#
# COMPACT_ATOMS: atom_id res chain seq x y z
N SER A 1 3.94 -3.71 9.79
CA SER A 1 5.22 -2.97 9.82
C SER A 1 5.59 -2.34 8.48
N SER A 2 5.12 -2.84 7.36
CA SER A 2 5.36 -2.26 6.02
C SER A 2 4.64 -0.92 5.77
N VAL A 3 3.77 -0.51 6.68
CA VAL A 3 2.89 0.66 6.52
C VAL A 3 3.62 1.99 6.77
N TYR A 4 4.67 1.99 7.57
CA TYR A 4 5.26 3.24 8.08
C TYR A 4 6.00 4.09 7.04
N THR A 5 6.64 3.50 6.05
CA THR A 5 7.43 4.24 5.06
C THR A 5 6.62 4.62 3.83
N MET A 6 5.73 3.75 3.37
CA MET A 6 4.94 4.00 2.16
C MET A 6 3.87 5.07 2.33
N THR A 7 3.33 5.26 3.54
CA THR A 7 2.30 6.27 3.81
C THR A 7 2.87 7.68 3.94
N SER A 8 4.16 7.82 4.26
CA SER A 8 4.82 9.12 4.42
C SER A 8 5.39 9.66 3.12
N LEU A 9 5.57 8.82 2.08
CA LEU A 9 6.18 9.25 0.84
C LEU A 9 5.21 10.10 0.02
N PRO A 10 5.58 11.33 -0.38
CA PRO A 10 4.73 12.19 -1.19
C PRO A 10 4.35 11.52 -2.50
N GLY A 11 3.09 11.68 -2.91
CA GLY A 11 2.57 11.08 -4.15
C GLY A 11 2.17 9.62 -4.05
N THR A 12 2.33 8.96 -2.90
CA THR A 12 1.81 7.60 -2.72
C THR A 12 0.29 7.61 -2.67
N PRO A 13 -0.41 6.69 -3.36
CA PRO A 13 -1.86 6.58 -3.37
C PRO A 13 -2.37 5.95 -2.06
N ALA A 14 -1.90 6.45 -0.93
CA ALA A 14 -2.33 6.04 0.40
C ALA A 14 -3.43 6.97 0.89
N LEU A 15 -4.41 6.42 1.60
CA LEU A 15 -5.53 7.19 2.15
C LEU A 15 -5.06 8.33 3.06
N THR A 16 -3.98 8.11 3.80
CA THR A 16 -3.32 9.14 4.63
C THR A 16 -2.80 10.34 3.84
N ASN A 17 -2.52 10.18 2.54
CA ASN A 17 -2.11 11.25 1.66
C ASN A 17 -3.29 11.84 0.87
N ILE A 18 -4.32 11.04 0.58
CA ILE A 18 -5.49 11.47 -0.20
C ILE A 18 -6.47 12.27 0.67
N ILE A 19 -6.80 11.79 1.88
CA ILE A 19 -7.79 12.43 2.74
C ILE A 19 -7.43 13.90 3.05
N PRO A 20 -6.20 14.26 3.46
CA PRO A 20 -5.85 15.64 3.73
C PRO A 20 -6.04 16.58 2.51
N THR A 21 -5.90 16.08 1.28
CA THR A 21 -6.06 16.92 0.09
C THR A 21 -7.48 17.46 -0.04
N GLN A 22 -8.48 16.70 0.40
CA GLN A 22 -9.88 17.09 0.34
C GLN A 22 -10.22 18.20 1.35
N TYR A 23 -9.58 18.17 2.53
CA TYR A 23 -9.86 19.16 3.60
C TYR A 23 -8.97 20.39 3.51
N LEU A 24 -7.73 20.21 3.07
CA LEU A 24 -6.72 21.29 3.05
C LEU A 24 -6.53 21.92 1.66
N GLY A 25 -7.19 21.38 0.62
CA GLY A 25 -7.04 21.85 -0.76
C GLY A 25 -5.61 21.69 -1.33
N THR A 26 -4.81 20.81 -0.73
CA THR A 26 -3.44 20.52 -1.16
C THR A 26 -3.39 19.38 -2.19
N THR A 27 -2.24 19.17 -2.82
CA THR A 27 -2.02 18.01 -3.69
C THR A 27 -1.39 16.85 -2.91
N MET A 28 -1.49 15.61 -3.43
CA MET A 28 -0.82 14.44 -2.83
C MET A 28 0.71 14.58 -2.77
N THR A 29 1.27 15.44 -3.61
CA THR A 29 2.70 15.76 -3.67
C THR A 29 3.05 17.01 -2.88
N ALA A 30 2.17 17.53 -2.02
CA ALA A 30 2.44 18.69 -1.19
C ALA A 30 3.65 18.46 -0.29
N ALA A 31 4.47 19.49 -0.10
CA ALA A 31 5.69 19.46 0.69
C ALA A 31 6.64 18.29 0.35
N PRO A 32 7.06 18.11 -0.92
CA PRO A 32 7.79 16.92 -1.36
C PRO A 32 9.14 16.77 -0.64
N VAL A 33 9.85 17.86 -0.40
CA VAL A 33 11.17 17.81 0.26
C VAL A 33 11.03 17.35 1.72
N LEU A 34 10.10 17.93 2.46
CA LEU A 34 9.86 17.54 3.86
C LEU A 34 9.37 16.10 3.95
N GLY A 35 8.46 15.69 3.05
CA GLY A 35 7.95 14.33 3.00
C GLY A 35 9.04 13.30 2.71
N ILE A 36 9.97 13.59 1.80
CA ILE A 36 11.11 12.71 1.52
C ILE A 36 12.05 12.62 2.73
N ILE A 37 12.38 13.73 3.36
CA ILE A 37 13.22 13.75 4.57
C ILE A 37 12.59 12.90 5.68
N CYS A 38 11.30 13.11 5.95
CA CYS A 38 10.57 12.33 6.96
C CYS A 38 10.52 10.83 6.59
N SER A 39 10.31 10.50 5.33
CA SER A 39 10.28 9.10 4.86
C SER A 39 11.64 8.41 5.04
N VAL A 40 12.73 9.09 4.70
CA VAL A 40 14.08 8.56 4.92
C VAL A 40 14.37 8.39 6.40
N ALA A 41 14.06 9.39 7.23
CA ALA A 41 14.24 9.31 8.68
C ALA A 41 13.45 8.15 9.29
N MET A 42 12.18 8.00 8.92
CA MET A 42 11.34 6.88 9.36
C MET A 42 11.87 5.54 8.89
N PHE A 43 12.33 5.45 7.64
CA PHE A 43 12.94 4.23 7.12
C PHE A 43 14.15 3.81 7.93
N VAL A 44 15.08 4.74 8.19
CA VAL A 44 16.29 4.48 8.98
C VAL A 44 15.95 4.04 10.40
N LEU A 45 15.05 4.76 11.06
CA LEU A 45 14.63 4.43 12.43
C LEU A 45 13.96 3.05 12.50
N CYS A 46 13.05 2.75 11.58
CA CYS A 46 12.39 1.45 11.52
C CYS A 46 13.38 0.33 11.21
N TYR A 47 14.31 0.55 10.29
CA TYR A 47 15.35 -0.43 9.97
C TYR A 47 16.24 -0.73 11.18
N LEU A 48 16.74 0.30 11.87
CA LEU A 48 17.53 0.13 13.08
C LEU A 48 16.76 -0.59 14.19
N TYR A 49 15.47 -0.28 14.34
CA TYR A 49 14.61 -0.98 15.28
C TYR A 49 14.46 -2.46 14.93
N LEU A 50 14.21 -2.79 13.67
CA LEU A 50 14.07 -4.17 13.21
C LEU A 50 15.36 -4.97 13.41
N VAL A 51 16.51 -4.41 13.06
CA VAL A 51 17.81 -5.06 13.29
C VAL A 51 18.07 -5.32 14.79
N LYS A 52 17.70 -4.37 15.65
CA LYS A 52 17.81 -4.59 17.10
C LYS A 52 16.84 -5.65 17.60
N ALA A 53 15.61 -5.65 17.11
CA ALA A 53 14.60 -6.64 17.48
C ALA A 53 15.00 -8.05 17.03
N GLU A 54 15.50 -8.19 15.79
CA GLU A 54 16.02 -9.45 15.26
C GLU A 54 17.19 -9.98 16.12
N LYS A 55 18.18 -9.13 16.40
CA LYS A 55 19.31 -9.51 17.26
C LYS A 55 18.86 -9.95 18.66
N LYS A 56 17.83 -9.30 19.19
CA LYS A 56 17.25 -9.68 20.50
C LYS A 56 16.55 -11.03 20.40
N ALA A 57 15.73 -11.27 19.37
CA ALA A 57 15.04 -12.53 19.14
C ALA A 57 16.04 -13.70 18.99
N VAL A 58 17.09 -13.52 18.19
CA VAL A 58 18.16 -14.51 18.03
C VAL A 58 18.86 -14.82 19.37
N ARG A 59 19.12 -13.81 20.20
CA ARG A 59 19.71 -14.02 21.54
C ARG A 59 18.80 -14.80 22.48
N LEU A 60 17.49 -14.63 22.36
CA LEU A 60 16.47 -15.31 23.17
C LEU A 60 16.17 -16.72 22.65
N GLY A 61 16.77 -17.13 21.52
CA GLY A 61 16.51 -18.42 20.88
C GLY A 61 15.11 -18.51 20.29
N GLU A 62 14.47 -17.36 20.03
CA GLU A 62 13.16 -17.34 19.38
C GLU A 62 13.30 -17.84 17.94
N VAL A 63 12.55 -18.88 17.60
CA VAL A 63 12.42 -19.40 16.24
C VAL A 63 11.05 -19.02 15.69
N TRP A 64 11.03 -18.70 14.41
CA TRP A 64 9.77 -18.42 13.74
C TRP A 64 8.89 -19.67 13.73
N SER A 65 7.66 -19.54 14.18
CA SER A 65 6.65 -20.58 14.11
C SER A 65 5.43 -20.07 13.35
N TYR A 66 4.71 -20.99 12.70
CA TYR A 66 3.46 -20.63 12.06
C TYR A 66 2.44 -20.14 13.10
N PRO A 67 1.70 -19.04 12.83
CA PRO A 67 0.60 -18.64 13.70
C PRO A 67 -0.42 -19.77 13.83
N GLU A 68 -1.05 -19.89 15.01
CA GLU A 68 -2.09 -20.90 15.23
C GLU A 68 -3.21 -20.77 14.19
N GLY A 69 -3.54 -21.89 13.51
CA GLY A 69 -4.55 -21.93 12.45
C GLY A 69 -4.08 -21.38 11.09
N ALA A 70 -2.81 -21.03 10.95
CA ALA A 70 -2.28 -20.60 9.66
C ALA A 70 -2.06 -21.78 8.71
N ASP A 71 -2.43 -21.60 7.45
CA ASP A 71 -2.15 -22.55 6.37
C ASP A 71 -0.66 -22.43 5.97
N PRO A 72 0.16 -23.48 6.22
CA PRO A 72 1.59 -23.45 5.90
C PRO A 72 1.88 -23.15 4.43
N SER A 73 1.00 -23.58 3.51
CA SER A 73 1.18 -23.37 2.07
C SER A 73 1.27 -21.89 1.66
N LYS A 74 0.71 -20.99 2.46
CA LYS A 74 0.76 -19.54 2.23
C LYS A 74 2.11 -18.92 2.57
N TYR A 75 2.93 -19.61 3.33
CA TYR A 75 4.26 -19.15 3.79
C TYR A 75 5.40 -19.85 3.08
N GLU A 76 5.11 -20.88 2.29
CA GLU A 76 6.11 -21.52 1.44
C GLU A 76 6.60 -20.51 0.40
N ALA A 77 7.91 -20.47 0.21
CA ALA A 77 8.51 -19.62 -0.81
C ALA A 77 7.99 -20.05 -2.20
N ALA A 78 7.39 -19.12 -2.92
CA ALA A 78 6.96 -19.38 -4.29
C ALA A 78 8.17 -19.82 -5.13
N ASP A 79 7.98 -20.85 -5.94
CA ASP A 79 9.02 -21.33 -6.84
C ASP A 79 9.44 -20.19 -7.78
N ARG A 80 10.73 -19.84 -7.75
CA ARG A 80 11.30 -18.75 -8.56
C ARG A 80 11.09 -18.94 -10.05
N SER A 81 10.96 -20.20 -10.50
CA SER A 81 10.71 -20.52 -11.91
C SER A 81 9.31 -20.09 -12.39
N THR A 82 8.36 -19.99 -11.46
CA THR A 82 6.97 -19.60 -11.75
C THR A 82 6.71 -18.11 -11.63
N LEU A 83 7.70 -17.34 -11.16
CA LEU A 83 7.55 -15.89 -10.98
C LEU A 83 7.82 -15.11 -12.28
N PRO A 84 7.09 -14.03 -12.54
CA PRO A 84 7.41 -13.14 -13.66
C PRO A 84 8.76 -12.47 -13.45
N SER A 85 9.42 -12.06 -14.54
CA SER A 85 10.68 -11.33 -14.43
C SER A 85 10.47 -10.01 -13.66
N ALA A 86 11.46 -9.62 -12.86
CA ALA A 86 11.40 -8.41 -12.04
C ALA A 86 10.99 -7.16 -12.85
N GLY A 87 11.53 -6.99 -14.08
CA GLY A 87 11.16 -5.87 -14.95
C GLY A 87 9.65 -5.83 -15.24
N LYS A 88 9.05 -6.97 -15.64
CA LYS A 88 7.61 -7.04 -15.91
C LYS A 88 6.75 -6.78 -14.67
N ALA A 89 7.25 -7.11 -13.48
CA ALA A 89 6.54 -6.87 -12.23
C ALA A 89 6.61 -5.39 -11.80
N PHE A 90 7.73 -4.70 -12.04
CA PHE A 90 7.91 -3.31 -11.63
C PHE A 90 7.33 -2.28 -12.60
N ILE A 91 7.25 -2.57 -13.91
CA ILE A 91 6.73 -1.63 -14.91
C ILE A 91 5.35 -1.06 -14.54
N PRO A 92 4.32 -1.85 -14.16
CA PRO A 92 3.01 -1.31 -13.79
C PRO A 92 3.07 -0.35 -12.60
N ILE A 93 3.93 -0.62 -11.63
CA ILE A 93 4.12 0.22 -10.42
C ILE A 93 4.77 1.55 -10.83
N ILE A 94 5.82 1.51 -11.65
CA ILE A 94 6.49 2.71 -12.13
C ILE A 94 5.54 3.58 -12.96
N VAL A 95 4.78 2.98 -13.86
CA VAL A 95 3.79 3.70 -14.68
C VAL A 95 2.71 4.34 -13.80
N LEU A 96 2.20 3.62 -12.80
CA LEU A 96 1.24 4.14 -11.84
C LEU A 96 1.79 5.37 -11.10
N LEU A 97 3.01 5.29 -10.58
CA LEU A 97 3.67 6.40 -9.89
C LEU A 97 3.91 7.60 -10.84
N LEU A 98 4.32 7.34 -12.08
CA LEU A 98 4.48 8.41 -13.07
C LEU A 98 3.17 9.11 -13.37
N ILE A 99 2.06 8.37 -13.53
CA ILE A 99 0.74 8.97 -13.76
C ILE A 99 0.35 9.87 -12.58
N ILE A 100 0.58 9.43 -11.34
CA ILE A 100 0.25 10.22 -10.14
C ILE A 100 1.14 11.47 -10.05
N ILE A 101 2.44 11.34 -10.25
CA ILE A 101 3.38 12.47 -10.13
C ILE A 101 3.13 13.48 -11.25
N VAL A 102 3.11 13.03 -12.50
CA VAL A 102 2.94 13.92 -13.66
C VAL A 102 1.51 14.45 -13.73
N GLY A 103 0.52 13.59 -13.53
CA GLY A 103 -0.89 13.97 -13.55
C GLY A 103 -1.26 14.94 -12.43
N GLY A 104 -0.58 14.86 -11.28
CA GLY A 104 -0.79 15.77 -10.15
C GLY A 104 -0.47 17.25 -10.45
N PHE A 105 0.31 17.54 -11.49
CA PHE A 105 0.52 18.92 -11.96
C PHE A 105 -0.67 19.48 -12.76
N TRP A 106 -1.48 18.62 -13.36
CA TRP A 106 -2.53 19.00 -14.31
C TRP A 106 -3.94 18.76 -13.76
N VAL A 107 -4.10 17.72 -12.95
CA VAL A 107 -5.38 17.31 -12.39
C VAL A 107 -5.41 17.67 -10.90
N LYS A 108 -6.32 18.56 -10.52
CA LYS A 108 -6.48 18.98 -9.11
C LYS A 108 -7.17 17.92 -8.25
N ASP A 109 -8.03 17.09 -8.87
CA ASP A 109 -8.71 16.01 -8.15
C ASP A 109 -7.79 14.79 -7.99
N SER A 110 -7.14 14.76 -6.85
CA SER A 110 -6.21 13.67 -6.48
C SER A 110 -6.90 12.30 -6.38
N SER A 111 -8.18 12.26 -6.00
CA SER A 111 -8.92 11.01 -5.87
C SER A 111 -9.19 10.41 -7.25
N MET A 112 -9.68 11.21 -8.19
CA MET A 112 -9.92 10.75 -9.56
C MET A 112 -8.63 10.34 -10.25
N LEU A 113 -7.56 11.11 -10.08
CA LEU A 113 -6.23 10.78 -10.62
C LEU A 113 -5.73 9.42 -10.11
N THR A 114 -5.91 9.16 -8.81
CA THR A 114 -5.52 7.88 -8.21
C THR A 114 -6.32 6.71 -8.78
N VAL A 115 -7.63 6.85 -8.92
CA VAL A 115 -8.49 5.81 -9.52
C VAL A 115 -8.05 5.50 -10.95
N VAL A 116 -7.81 6.51 -11.77
CA VAL A 116 -7.33 6.34 -13.15
C VAL A 116 -5.97 5.65 -13.16
N ALA A 117 -5.02 6.09 -12.33
CA ALA A 117 -3.70 5.48 -12.24
C ALA A 117 -3.76 4.00 -11.84
N MET A 118 -4.62 3.66 -10.86
CA MET A 118 -4.85 2.28 -10.42
C MET A 118 -5.46 1.42 -11.51
N LEU A 119 -6.44 1.93 -12.27
CA LEU A 119 -7.05 1.21 -13.39
C LEU A 119 -6.02 0.95 -14.49
N VAL A 120 -5.26 1.96 -14.90
CA VAL A 120 -4.21 1.81 -15.92
C VAL A 120 -3.14 0.83 -15.45
N GLY A 121 -2.66 0.95 -14.20
CA GLY A 121 -1.70 0.02 -13.62
C GLY A 121 -2.20 -1.42 -13.59
N SER A 122 -3.47 -1.63 -13.25
CA SER A 122 -4.09 -2.97 -13.21
C SER A 122 -4.20 -3.58 -14.60
N VAL A 123 -4.64 -2.82 -15.58
CA VAL A 123 -4.72 -3.27 -16.99
C VAL A 123 -3.32 -3.60 -17.51
N LEU A 124 -2.35 -2.74 -17.26
CA LEU A 124 -0.96 -2.95 -17.69
C LEU A 124 -0.36 -4.19 -17.02
N CYS A 125 -0.61 -4.39 -15.72
CA CYS A 125 -0.19 -5.57 -14.99
C CYS A 125 -0.77 -6.85 -15.64
N TYR A 126 -2.04 -6.85 -15.98
CA TYR A 126 -2.69 -7.97 -16.65
C TYR A 126 -2.08 -8.23 -18.03
N VAL A 127 -1.95 -7.21 -18.87
CA VAL A 127 -1.41 -7.33 -20.25
C VAL A 127 0.02 -7.85 -20.26
N LEU A 128 0.89 -7.33 -19.39
CA LEU A 128 2.29 -7.75 -19.32
C LEU A 128 2.48 -9.17 -18.78
N ASN A 129 1.53 -9.66 -18.00
CA ASN A 129 1.62 -10.95 -17.33
C ASN A 129 0.56 -11.97 -17.80
N VAL A 130 -0.03 -11.76 -18.97
CA VAL A 130 -1.09 -12.66 -19.52
C VAL A 130 -0.68 -14.13 -19.49
N SER A 131 0.59 -14.42 -19.78
CA SER A 131 1.11 -15.80 -19.77
C SER A 131 1.02 -16.46 -18.39
N HIS A 132 1.15 -15.69 -17.31
CA HIS A 132 1.08 -16.16 -15.92
C HIS A 132 -0.37 -16.33 -15.43
N PHE A 133 -1.32 -15.71 -16.12
CA PHE A 133 -2.75 -15.84 -15.83
C PHE A 133 -3.40 -17.00 -16.61
N LYS A 134 -2.73 -17.55 -17.64
CA LYS A 134 -3.21 -18.72 -18.36
C LYS A 134 -3.32 -19.91 -17.41
N GLY A 135 -4.52 -20.48 -17.31
CA GLY A 135 -4.83 -21.59 -16.40
C GLY A 135 -5.26 -21.18 -14.99
N LYS A 136 -5.19 -19.92 -14.62
CA LYS A 136 -5.74 -19.44 -13.35
C LYS A 136 -7.19 -19.02 -13.52
N ASN A 137 -8.03 -19.32 -12.51
CA ASN A 137 -9.42 -18.90 -12.52
C ASN A 137 -9.52 -17.41 -12.26
N MET A 138 -9.74 -16.62 -13.32
CA MET A 138 -9.85 -15.16 -13.25
C MET A 138 -10.97 -14.71 -12.29
N ARG A 139 -12.06 -15.47 -12.21
CA ARG A 139 -13.16 -15.18 -11.30
C ARG A 139 -12.72 -15.23 -9.83
N THR A 140 -11.90 -16.23 -9.49
CA THR A 140 -11.35 -16.37 -8.14
C THR A 140 -10.35 -15.25 -7.83
N LEU A 141 -9.50 -14.87 -8.77
CA LEU A 141 -8.54 -13.76 -8.60
C LEU A 141 -9.26 -12.43 -8.37
N LEU A 142 -10.25 -12.13 -9.20
CA LEU A 142 -11.06 -10.92 -9.06
C LEU A 142 -11.87 -10.95 -7.76
N GLY A 143 -12.46 -12.10 -7.41
CA GLY A 143 -13.20 -12.28 -6.16
C GLY A 143 -12.33 -12.01 -4.92
N ASN A 144 -11.11 -12.53 -4.91
CA ASN A 144 -10.15 -12.29 -3.82
C ASN A 144 -9.74 -10.81 -3.74
N GLY A 145 -9.51 -10.17 -4.90
CA GLY A 145 -9.20 -8.74 -4.97
C GLY A 145 -10.35 -7.87 -4.46
N LEU A 146 -11.57 -8.17 -4.88
CA LEU A 146 -12.78 -7.47 -4.40
C LEU A 146 -12.99 -7.69 -2.90
N GLY A 147 -12.81 -8.92 -2.40
CA GLY A 147 -12.89 -9.22 -0.97
C GLY A 147 -11.90 -8.40 -0.14
N GLY A 148 -10.65 -8.28 -0.62
CA GLY A 148 -9.63 -7.42 -0.01
C GLY A 148 -10.04 -5.95 -0.01
N GLY A 149 -10.58 -5.46 -1.13
CA GLY A 149 -11.09 -4.09 -1.26
C GLY A 149 -12.24 -3.80 -0.29
N ILE A 150 -13.22 -4.68 -0.20
CA ILE A 150 -14.35 -4.54 0.72
C ILE A 150 -13.88 -4.51 2.18
N SER A 151 -12.93 -5.38 2.54
CA SER A 151 -12.35 -5.40 3.89
C SER A 151 -11.60 -4.10 4.22
N ALA A 152 -10.85 -3.55 3.26
CA ALA A 152 -10.15 -2.28 3.43
C ALA A 152 -11.13 -1.11 3.59
N ILE A 153 -12.19 -1.05 2.78
CA ILE A 153 -13.25 -0.02 2.88
C ILE A 153 -13.96 -0.14 4.23
N GLY A 154 -14.32 -1.35 4.66
CA GLY A 154 -14.98 -1.58 5.95
C GLY A 154 -14.14 -1.09 7.13
N GLY A 155 -12.85 -1.42 7.14
CA GLY A 155 -11.92 -0.96 8.16
C GLY A 155 -11.77 0.57 8.19
N LEU A 156 -11.63 1.19 7.03
CA LEU A 156 -11.54 2.65 6.92
C LEU A 156 -12.83 3.32 7.38
N ALA A 157 -13.98 2.83 6.92
CA ALA A 157 -15.29 3.39 7.30
C ALA A 157 -15.49 3.34 8.83
N ALA A 158 -15.09 2.26 9.50
CA ALA A 158 -15.16 2.14 10.94
C ALA A 158 -14.29 3.19 11.65
N VAL A 159 -13.05 3.41 11.18
CA VAL A 159 -12.14 4.42 11.76
C VAL A 159 -12.68 5.84 11.56
N VAL A 160 -13.18 6.15 10.36
CA VAL A 160 -13.76 7.47 10.05
C VAL A 160 -15.03 7.71 10.87
N ALA A 161 -15.91 6.72 10.96
CA ALA A 161 -17.13 6.80 11.77
C ALA A 161 -16.80 7.05 13.26
N PHE A 162 -15.82 6.33 13.80
CA PHE A 162 -15.35 6.55 15.17
C PHE A 162 -14.81 7.98 15.34
N GLY A 163 -13.97 8.45 14.43
CA GLY A 163 -13.46 9.83 14.46
C GLY A 163 -14.57 10.88 14.42
N THR A 164 -15.60 10.68 13.61
CA THR A 164 -16.75 11.56 13.52
C THR A 164 -17.57 11.59 14.82
N ILE A 165 -17.75 10.42 15.43
CA ILE A 165 -18.43 10.32 16.74
C ILE A 165 -17.65 11.12 17.79
N VAL A 166 -16.33 10.93 17.88
CA VAL A 166 -15.47 11.64 18.85
C VAL A 166 -15.55 13.14 18.63
N GLN A 167 -15.48 13.62 17.39
CA GLN A 167 -15.58 15.06 17.06
C GLN A 167 -16.93 15.68 17.48
N ASN A 168 -18.01 14.91 17.50
CA ASN A 168 -19.32 15.38 17.89
C ASN A 168 -19.60 15.21 19.38
N THR A 169 -18.63 14.77 20.19
CA THR A 169 -18.78 14.72 21.65
C THR A 169 -18.48 16.06 22.29
N ALA A 170 -19.18 16.36 23.38
CA ALA A 170 -18.97 17.61 24.14
C ALA A 170 -17.55 17.77 24.70
N ALA A 171 -16.79 16.69 24.78
CA ALA A 171 -15.39 16.69 25.23
C ALA A 171 -14.42 17.25 24.19
N TYR A 172 -14.85 17.39 22.93
CA TYR A 172 -14.01 17.86 21.83
C TYR A 172 -14.32 19.31 21.43
N GLN A 173 -15.48 19.84 21.86
CA GLN A 173 -15.90 21.23 21.69
C GLN A 173 -15.37 22.13 22.82
#